data_3a4fc95b0aa58063a7ddcaa2402c4205
#
_entry.id   3a4fc95b0aa58063a7ddcaa2402c4205
#
_cell.length_a   1.000
_cell.length_b   1.000
_cell.length_c   1.000
_cell.angle_alpha   90.00
_cell.angle_beta   90.00
_cell.angle_gamma   90.00
#
_symmetry.space_group_name_H-M   'P 1'
#
loop_
_entity.id
_entity.type
_entity.pdbx_description
1 polymer ?
#
loop_
_entity_poly.entity_id
_entity_poly.type
_entity_poly.pdbx_seq_one_letter_code
_entity_poly.pdbx_strand_id
1 'polypeptide(L)'
;MKHSTTAVGELRNIGTTVARRLSEVGVRTKEDLERAGAVTAYCEMKQRHPEARTPLCYYLYSLEGALRGQHWDDIGEDLKEALRRDAARFSDTS
;
A
#
# COMPACT_ATOMS: atom_id res chain seq x y z
N MET A 1 -10.92 23.76 9.66
CA MET A 1 -10.54 23.47 9.05
C MET A 1 -10.73 22.59 8.40
N LYS A 2 -10.79 22.38 7.73
CA LYS A 2 -10.93 21.54 7.07
C LYS A 2 -10.04 20.82 6.62
N HIS A 3 -9.98 19.74 6.78
CA HIS A 3 -9.05 18.93 6.23
C HIS A 3 -9.64 18.27 5.14
N SER A 4 -9.15 18.36 4.03
CA SER A 4 -9.58 17.54 2.98
C SER A 4 -8.97 16.22 3.18
N THR A 5 -9.71 15.31 3.68
CA THR A 5 -9.28 13.95 3.86
C THR A 5 -9.53 13.20 2.58
N THR A 6 -8.47 12.83 1.87
CA THR A 6 -8.60 12.09 0.62
C THR A 6 -8.77 10.61 0.90
N ALA A 7 -9.86 10.04 0.38
CA ALA A 7 -10.07 8.60 0.52
C ALA A 7 -9.01 7.84 -0.27
N VAL A 8 -8.56 6.69 0.24
CA VAL A 8 -7.52 5.93 -0.45
C VAL A 8 -7.93 5.52 -1.85
N GLY A 9 -9.23 5.31 -2.07
CA GLY A 9 -9.71 4.93 -3.40
C GLY A 9 -9.56 6.01 -4.44
N GLU A 10 -9.30 7.25 -4.02
CA GLU A 10 -9.09 8.35 -4.95
C GLU A 10 -7.62 8.56 -5.28
N LEU A 11 -6.75 7.83 -4.64
CA LEU A 11 -5.32 7.98 -4.89
C LEU A 11 -4.93 7.28 -6.17
N ARG A 12 -3.84 7.78 -6.76
CA ARG A 12 -3.31 7.18 -7.97
C ARG A 12 -2.93 5.73 -7.71
N ASN A 13 -3.18 4.86 -8.66
CA ASN A 13 -2.88 3.43 -8.61
C ASN A 13 -3.79 2.61 -7.71
N ILE A 14 -4.71 3.23 -6.98
CA ILE A 14 -5.56 2.51 -6.04
C ILE A 14 -6.92 2.30 -6.67
N GLY A 15 -7.24 1.05 -6.98
CA GLY A 15 -8.55 0.70 -7.50
C GLY A 15 -9.51 0.32 -6.39
N THR A 16 -10.73 -0.03 -6.79
CA THR A 16 -11.79 -0.35 -5.83
C THR A 16 -11.42 -1.51 -4.93
N THR A 17 -10.85 -2.57 -5.50
CA THR A 17 -10.49 -3.75 -4.72
C THR A 17 -9.42 -3.45 -3.68
N VAL A 18 -8.38 -2.73 -4.09
CA VAL A 18 -7.31 -2.38 -3.17
C VAL A 18 -7.83 -1.46 -2.07
N ALA A 19 -8.66 -0.49 -2.44
CA ALA A 19 -9.22 0.43 -1.46
C ALA A 19 -10.04 -0.32 -0.41
N ARG A 20 -10.84 -1.29 -0.85
CA ARG A 20 -11.65 -2.08 0.08
C ARG A 20 -10.77 -2.86 1.04
N ARG A 21 -9.72 -3.48 0.53
CA ARG A 21 -8.83 -4.27 1.38
C ARG A 21 -8.07 -3.40 2.36
N LEU A 22 -7.66 -2.21 1.92
CA LEU A 22 -7.03 -1.27 2.84
C LEU A 22 -7.99 -0.87 3.94
N SER A 23 -9.24 -0.64 3.60
CA SER A 23 -10.25 -0.26 4.58
C SER A 23 -10.43 -1.33 5.64
N GLU A 24 -10.30 -2.60 5.26
CA GLU A 24 -10.44 -3.70 6.20
C GLU A 24 -9.35 -3.72 7.25
N VAL A 25 -8.20 -3.14 6.95
CA VAL A 25 -7.11 -3.08 7.91
C VAL A 25 -6.95 -1.69 8.51
N GLY A 26 -8.00 -0.86 8.40
CA GLY A 26 -8.02 0.44 9.05
C GLY A 26 -7.40 1.56 8.24
N VAL A 27 -7.06 1.33 6.99
CA VAL A 27 -6.44 2.33 6.13
C VAL A 27 -7.52 2.82 5.16
N ARG A 28 -8.15 3.93 5.50
CA ARG A 28 -9.27 4.45 4.71
C ARG A 28 -8.95 5.75 4.00
N THR A 29 -7.94 6.48 4.48
CA THR A 29 -7.59 7.77 3.92
C THR A 29 -6.12 7.79 3.56
N LYS A 30 -5.74 8.80 2.78
CA LYS A 30 -4.34 9.00 2.45
C LYS A 30 -3.50 9.16 3.71
N GLU A 31 -4.03 9.88 4.69
CA GLU A 31 -3.33 10.08 5.94
C GLU A 31 -3.10 8.78 6.68
N ASP A 32 -4.11 7.91 6.67
CA ASP A 32 -3.94 6.58 7.28
C ASP A 32 -2.83 5.81 6.59
N LEU A 33 -2.78 5.89 5.25
CA LEU A 33 -1.75 5.18 4.50
C LEU A 33 -0.37 5.77 4.77
N GLU A 34 -0.28 7.10 4.88
CA GLU A 34 0.99 7.74 5.21
C GLU A 34 1.49 7.32 6.57
N ARG A 35 0.58 7.20 7.53
CA ARG A 35 0.94 6.81 8.89
C ARG A 35 1.40 5.37 8.96
N ALA A 36 0.72 4.49 8.26
CA ALA A 36 1.07 3.07 8.26
C ALA A 36 2.29 2.78 7.39
N GLY A 37 2.38 3.45 6.26
CA GLY A 37 3.41 3.14 5.28
C GLY A 37 2.98 2.04 4.34
N ALA A 38 3.56 2.04 3.13
CA ALA A 38 3.16 1.08 2.10
C ALA A 38 3.46 -0.36 2.51
N VAL A 39 4.62 -0.60 3.11
CA VAL A 39 5.01 -1.95 3.47
C VAL A 39 4.07 -2.53 4.53
N THR A 40 3.81 -1.78 5.59
CA THR A 40 2.93 -2.25 6.65
C THR A 40 1.52 -2.49 6.14
N ALA A 41 1.00 -1.55 5.35
CA ALA A 41 -0.35 -1.70 4.80
C ALA A 41 -0.43 -2.94 3.91
N TYR A 42 0.58 -3.15 3.07
CA TYR A 42 0.59 -4.32 2.19
C TYR A 42 0.62 -5.61 3.01
N CYS A 43 1.47 -5.67 4.00
CA CYS A 43 1.62 -6.90 4.79
C CYS A 43 0.35 -7.20 5.59
N GLU A 44 -0.31 -6.19 6.11
CA GLU A 44 -1.56 -6.39 6.83
C GLU A 44 -2.67 -6.87 5.91
N MET A 45 -2.73 -6.33 4.69
CA MET A 45 -3.69 -6.82 3.71
C MET A 45 -3.45 -8.28 3.40
N LYS A 46 -2.19 -8.66 3.24
CA LYS A 46 -1.84 -10.02 2.90
C LYS A 46 -2.18 -10.97 4.04
N GLN A 47 -1.97 -10.55 5.28
CA GLN A 47 -2.29 -11.38 6.43
C GLN A 47 -3.79 -11.61 6.56
N ARG A 48 -4.57 -10.59 6.21
CA ARG A 48 -6.02 -10.71 6.31
C ARG A 48 -6.59 -11.61 5.21
N HIS A 49 -5.93 -11.68 4.08
CA HIS A 49 -6.39 -12.49 2.95
C HIS A 49 -5.27 -13.42 2.49
N PRO A 50 -4.88 -14.39 3.32
CA PRO A 50 -3.72 -15.22 2.99
C PRO A 50 -3.90 -16.07 1.75
N GLU A 51 -5.12 -16.44 1.41
CA GLU A 51 -5.35 -17.25 0.23
C GLU A 51 -5.58 -16.41 -1.02
N ALA A 52 -5.69 -15.10 -0.89
CA ALA A 52 -5.89 -14.25 -2.04
C ALA A 52 -4.55 -13.99 -2.73
N ARG A 53 -4.61 -13.88 -4.05
CA ARG A 53 -3.41 -13.52 -4.79
C ARG A 53 -3.20 -12.02 -4.67
N THR A 54 -2.11 -11.65 -4.00
CA THR A 54 -1.73 -10.26 -3.86
C THR A 54 -0.32 -10.12 -4.40
N PRO A 55 -0.17 -9.93 -5.71
CA PRO A 55 1.18 -9.80 -6.28
C PRO A 55 1.93 -8.67 -5.60
N LEU A 56 3.04 -9.02 -4.99
CA LEU A 56 3.82 -8.08 -4.20
C LEU A 56 4.18 -6.85 -5.02
N CYS A 57 4.66 -7.09 -6.24
CA CYS A 57 5.11 -5.96 -7.05
C CYS A 57 3.97 -5.01 -7.38
N TYR A 58 2.80 -5.54 -7.69
CA TYR A 58 1.71 -4.65 -8.07
C TYR A 58 1.16 -3.89 -6.86
N TYR A 59 0.81 -4.63 -5.80
CA TYR A 59 0.16 -3.99 -4.66
C TYR A 59 1.12 -3.07 -3.90
N LEU A 60 2.32 -3.55 -3.62
CA LEU A 60 3.28 -2.78 -2.83
C LEU A 60 3.72 -1.52 -3.57
N TYR A 61 4.03 -1.66 -4.85
CA TYR A 61 4.46 -0.52 -5.65
C TYR A 61 3.33 0.47 -5.86
N SER A 62 2.09 -0.04 -5.98
CA SER A 62 0.95 0.84 -6.13
C SER A 62 0.74 1.71 -4.89
N LEU A 63 0.89 1.12 -3.71
CA LEU A 63 0.73 1.87 -2.47
C LEU A 63 1.81 2.92 -2.32
N GLU A 64 3.06 2.56 -2.60
CA GLU A 64 4.13 3.53 -2.49
C GLU A 64 3.98 4.64 -3.54
N GLY A 65 3.61 4.26 -4.75
CA GLY A 65 3.36 5.25 -5.80
C GLY A 65 2.24 6.19 -5.41
N ALA A 66 1.19 5.65 -4.80
CA ALA A 66 0.07 6.49 -4.36
C ALA A 66 0.52 7.53 -3.35
N LEU A 67 1.39 7.14 -2.41
CA LEU A 67 1.91 8.07 -1.42
C LEU A 67 2.76 9.16 -2.03
N ARG A 68 3.46 8.84 -3.11
CA ARG A 68 4.35 9.80 -3.78
C ARG A 68 3.66 10.55 -4.91
N GLY A 69 2.42 10.20 -5.22
CA GLY A 69 1.72 10.81 -6.35
C GLY A 69 2.29 10.39 -7.68
N GLN A 70 2.86 9.18 -7.77
CA GLN A 70 3.50 8.67 -8.98
C GLN A 70 2.84 7.39 -9.43
N HIS A 71 2.96 7.11 -10.74
CA HIS A 71 2.56 5.81 -11.24
C HIS A 71 3.43 4.73 -10.60
N TRP A 72 2.85 3.55 -10.36
CA TRP A 72 3.57 2.52 -9.62
C TRP A 72 4.87 2.08 -10.31
N ASP A 73 4.94 2.24 -11.62
CA ASP A 73 6.13 1.84 -12.37
C ASP A 73 7.18 2.95 -12.43
N ASP A 74 6.83 4.15 -11.98
CA ASP A 74 7.74 5.28 -12.05
C ASP A 74 8.53 5.52 -10.77
N ILE A 75 8.36 4.68 -9.76
CA ILE A 75 9.01 4.92 -8.47
C ILE A 75 10.49 4.57 -8.47
N GLY A 76 10.97 3.86 -9.50
CA GLY A 76 12.39 3.58 -9.62
C GLY A 76 12.77 2.21 -9.10
N GLU A 77 13.80 1.61 -9.73
CA GLU A 77 14.20 0.24 -9.38
C GLU A 77 14.79 0.14 -7.99
N ASP A 78 15.56 1.15 -7.57
CA ASP A 78 16.17 1.12 -6.25
C ASP A 78 15.11 1.10 -5.16
N LEU A 79 14.06 1.91 -5.33
CA LEU A 79 12.98 1.94 -4.35
C LEU A 79 12.19 0.64 -4.37
N LYS A 80 11.93 0.10 -5.56
CA LYS A 80 11.22 -1.17 -5.67
C LYS A 80 11.98 -2.27 -4.93
N GLU A 81 13.28 -2.31 -5.09
CA GLU A 81 14.08 -3.32 -4.41
C GLU A 81 14.05 -3.14 -2.90
N ALA A 82 14.13 -1.90 -2.43
CA ALA A 82 14.07 -1.62 -1.00
C ALA A 82 12.72 -2.03 -0.43
N LEU A 83 11.64 -1.78 -1.16
CA LEU A 83 10.31 -2.16 -0.70
C LEU A 83 10.16 -3.67 -0.60
N ARG A 84 10.69 -4.40 -1.58
CA ARG A 84 10.64 -5.86 -1.54
C ARG A 84 11.42 -6.41 -0.35
N ARG A 85 12.57 -5.81 -0.08
CA ARG A 85 13.41 -6.24 1.05
C ARG A 85 12.69 -5.98 2.37
N ASP A 86 12.08 -4.81 2.50
CA ASP A 86 11.37 -4.47 3.73
C ASP A 86 10.15 -5.36 3.95
N ALA A 87 9.43 -5.67 2.88
CA ALA A 87 8.27 -6.55 2.99
C ALA A 87 8.67 -7.95 3.41
N ALA A 88 9.77 -8.46 2.87
CA ALA A 88 10.26 -9.78 3.25
C ALA A 88 10.69 -9.80 4.71
N ARG A 89 11.33 -8.74 5.16
CA ARG A 89 11.76 -8.65 6.56
C ARG A 89 10.56 -8.59 7.48
N PHE A 90 9.53 -7.87 7.11
CA PHE A 90 8.31 -7.78 7.89
C PHE A 90 7.67 -9.16 8.06
N SER A 91 7.64 -9.94 6.97
CA SER A 91 7.06 -11.28 7.02
C SER A 91 7.88 -12.21 7.91
N ASP A 92 9.20 -12.06 7.91
CA ASP A 92 10.06 -12.95 8.66
C ASP A 92 9.95 -12.75 10.16
N THR A 93 9.52 -11.57 10.59
CA THR A 93 9.45 -11.29 12.03
C THR A 93 8.11 -11.66 12.65
N SER A 94 7.15 -12.06 11.87
CA SER A 94 5.82 -12.38 12.41
C SER A 94 5.71 -13.77 13.01
#